data_5cf3794096362172f702a2dc01f762f1
#
_entry.id   5cf3794096362172f702a2dc01f762f1
#
_cell.length_a   1.000
_cell.length_b   1.000
_cell.length_c   1.000
_cell.angle_alpha   90.00
_cell.angle_beta   90.00
_cell.angle_gamma   90.00
#
_symmetry.space_group_name_H-M   'P 1'
#
loop_
_entity.id
_entity.type
_entity.pdbx_description
1 polymer ?
#
loop_
_entity_poly.entity_id
_entity_poly.type
_entity_poly.pdbx_seq_one_letter_code
_entity_poly.pdbx_strand_id
1 'polypeptide(L)'
;MQGHGRGKRMQIEKDFAEIFSGVRHEHTLGSPISLIIKNLDWVNWEDRMAVGKPKKEHKKVTMPRPGHADLAGMMKYDFDDIRNVLERSSARETAMRVAIGAICRKLLDEVGIAIGSRVYQICLLYTSPSPRDGRI
;
A
#
# COMPACT_ATOMS: atom_id res chain seq x y z
N MET A 1 -7.81 6.62 -12.51
CA MET A 1 -6.77 7.66 -12.62
C MET A 1 -5.92 7.62 -11.34
N GLN A 2 -4.64 7.25 -11.47
CA GLN A 2 -3.71 7.32 -10.33
C GLN A 2 -3.50 8.78 -9.91
N GLY A 3 -3.50 9.05 -8.60
CA GLY A 3 -3.14 10.35 -8.04
C GLY A 3 -4.18 11.46 -8.17
N HIS A 4 -5.33 11.23 -8.78
CA HIS A 4 -6.36 12.27 -8.87
C HIS A 4 -6.87 12.67 -7.49
N GLY A 5 -6.86 13.97 -7.18
CA GLY A 5 -7.29 14.50 -5.88
C GLY A 5 -6.32 14.22 -4.72
N ARG A 6 -5.12 13.70 -4.97
CA ARG A 6 -4.12 13.40 -3.95
C ARG A 6 -2.98 14.42 -3.93
N GLY A 7 -2.21 14.43 -2.82
CA GLY A 7 -1.15 15.42 -2.60
C GLY A 7 0.01 15.35 -3.60
N LYS A 8 0.92 16.34 -3.51
CA LYS A 8 2.06 16.55 -4.43
C LYS A 8 2.95 15.31 -4.64
N ARG A 9 3.08 14.44 -3.64
CA ARG A 9 3.87 13.20 -3.73
C ARG A 9 3.38 12.27 -4.85
N MET A 10 2.07 12.22 -5.10
CA MET A 10 1.49 11.40 -6.16
C MET A 10 1.80 11.88 -7.59
N GLN A 11 2.40 13.06 -7.73
CA GLN A 11 2.92 13.54 -9.01
C GLN A 11 4.25 12.88 -9.38
N ILE A 12 5.01 12.45 -8.35
CA ILE A 12 6.31 11.79 -8.50
C ILE A 12 6.12 10.28 -8.64
N GLU A 13 5.21 9.69 -7.85
CA GLU A 13 4.98 8.26 -7.80
C GLU A 13 3.95 7.82 -8.85
N LYS A 14 4.45 7.15 -9.88
CA LYS A 14 3.64 6.38 -10.84
C LYS A 14 3.85 4.91 -10.51
N ASP A 15 3.07 4.39 -9.56
CA ASP A 15 3.20 3.01 -9.13
C ASP A 15 2.92 2.05 -10.27
N PHE A 16 3.90 1.22 -10.57
CA PHE A 16 3.82 0.12 -11.52
C PHE A 16 4.41 -1.12 -10.87
N ALA A 17 3.67 -2.22 -10.90
CA ALA A 17 4.13 -3.49 -10.36
C ALA A 17 4.80 -4.31 -11.47
N GLU A 18 6.06 -4.67 -11.27
CA GLU A 18 6.80 -5.58 -12.14
C GLU A 18 6.75 -6.99 -11.54
N ILE A 19 6.47 -7.99 -12.37
CA ILE A 19 6.60 -9.40 -11.98
C ILE A 19 8.07 -9.77 -12.07
N PHE A 20 8.65 -10.17 -10.96
CA PHE A 20 10.08 -10.50 -10.87
C PHE A 20 10.36 -12.00 -10.99
N SER A 21 9.42 -12.84 -10.54
CA SER A 21 9.55 -14.30 -10.64
C SER A 21 8.18 -14.99 -10.64
N GLY A 22 8.17 -16.28 -10.94
CA GLY A 22 6.99 -17.14 -10.83
C GLY A 22 6.08 -17.16 -12.05
N VAL A 23 6.39 -16.39 -13.11
CA VAL A 23 5.60 -16.31 -14.34
C VAL A 23 6.53 -16.42 -15.55
N ARG A 24 6.12 -17.18 -16.58
CA ARG A 24 6.79 -17.28 -17.87
C ARG A 24 5.76 -17.39 -18.99
N HIS A 25 5.94 -16.60 -20.05
CA HIS A 25 5.02 -16.60 -21.21
C HIS A 25 3.55 -16.49 -20.79
N GLU A 26 3.26 -15.53 -19.86
CA GLU A 26 1.92 -15.27 -19.33
C GLU A 26 1.31 -16.39 -18.47
N HIS A 27 2.05 -17.46 -18.19
CA HIS A 27 1.60 -18.59 -17.38
C HIS A 27 2.35 -18.64 -16.05
N THR A 28 1.66 -18.98 -14.99
CA THR A 28 2.26 -19.23 -13.67
C THR A 28 3.02 -20.56 -13.67
N LEU A 29 4.13 -20.62 -12.95
CA LEU A 29 5.02 -21.79 -12.91
C LEU A 29 4.75 -22.72 -11.72
N GLY A 30 3.73 -22.42 -10.89
CA GLY A 30 3.51 -23.16 -9.63
C GLY A 30 4.52 -22.82 -8.53
N SER A 31 5.44 -21.90 -8.78
CA SER A 31 6.38 -21.34 -7.80
C SER A 31 5.86 -20.01 -7.23
N PRO A 32 6.44 -19.50 -6.13
CA PRO A 32 6.07 -18.19 -5.62
C PRO A 32 6.22 -17.08 -6.66
N ILE A 33 5.22 -16.22 -6.78
CA ILE A 33 5.25 -15.04 -7.63
C ILE A 33 5.78 -13.87 -6.81
N SER A 34 6.87 -13.26 -7.26
CA SER A 34 7.42 -12.06 -6.64
C SER A 34 7.06 -10.82 -7.47
N LEU A 35 6.67 -9.76 -6.76
CA LEU A 35 6.33 -8.46 -7.34
C LEU A 35 7.24 -7.39 -6.79
N ILE A 36 7.61 -6.43 -7.62
CA ILE A 36 8.38 -5.25 -7.23
C ILE A 36 7.62 -3.99 -7.66
N ILE A 37 7.46 -3.07 -6.74
CA ILE A 37 7.03 -1.69 -7.03
C ILE A 37 8.17 -0.77 -6.65
N LYS A 38 8.82 -0.16 -7.64
CA LYS A 38 9.95 0.75 -7.42
C LYS A 38 9.49 2.00 -6.69
N ASN A 39 10.22 2.40 -5.67
CA ASN A 39 10.03 3.68 -5.01
C ASN A 39 10.84 4.74 -5.76
N LEU A 40 10.19 5.60 -6.54
CA LEU A 40 10.87 6.65 -7.31
C LEU A 40 11.50 7.73 -6.43
N ASP A 41 11.07 7.84 -5.18
CA ASP A 41 11.63 8.76 -4.18
C ASP A 41 12.79 8.14 -3.37
N TRP A 42 13.22 6.90 -3.71
CA TRP A 42 14.23 6.15 -2.96
C TRP A 42 15.54 6.90 -2.81
N VAL A 43 15.97 7.63 -3.82
CA VAL A 43 17.23 8.42 -3.80
C VAL A 43 17.31 9.35 -2.59
N ASN A 44 16.17 9.91 -2.14
CA ASN A 44 16.10 10.79 -0.98
C ASN A 44 16.09 10.04 0.35
N TRP A 45 15.90 8.71 0.31
CA TRP A 45 15.72 7.88 1.51
C TRP A 45 16.81 6.82 1.69
N GLU A 46 17.66 6.61 0.69
CA GLU A 46 18.62 5.51 0.63
C GLU A 46 19.47 5.38 1.90
N ASP A 47 20.07 6.47 2.37
CA ASP A 47 20.90 6.44 3.58
C ASP A 47 20.05 6.27 4.86
N ARG A 48 18.89 6.94 4.92
CA ARG A 48 18.01 6.91 6.09
C ARG A 48 17.33 5.56 6.29
N MET A 49 17.09 4.82 5.21
CA MET A 49 16.41 3.52 5.19
C MET A 49 17.35 2.38 4.81
N ALA A 50 18.65 2.60 4.87
CA ALA A 50 19.67 1.60 4.56
C ALA A 50 19.51 0.36 5.46
N VAL A 51 19.74 -0.83 4.89
CA VAL A 51 19.80 -2.09 5.65
C VAL A 51 21.03 -2.12 6.58
N GLY A 52 22.13 -1.54 6.13
CA GLY A 52 23.36 -1.39 6.92
C GLY A 52 23.36 -0.14 7.79
N LYS A 53 24.49 0.17 8.39
CA LYS A 53 24.65 1.40 9.17
C LYS A 53 24.53 2.61 8.24
N PRO A 54 23.74 3.63 8.63
CA PRO A 54 23.64 4.86 7.84
C PRO A 54 24.97 5.59 7.82
N LYS A 55 25.25 6.30 6.72
CA LYS A 55 26.46 7.12 6.57
C LYS A 55 26.43 8.37 7.44
N LYS A 56 25.21 8.84 7.76
CA LYS A 56 24.97 10.03 8.58
C LYS A 56 24.03 9.67 9.72
N GLU A 57 24.19 10.32 10.85
CA GLU A 57 23.22 10.21 11.94
C GLU A 57 21.91 10.91 11.55
N HIS A 58 20.80 10.22 11.69
CA HIS A 58 19.48 10.74 11.37
C HIS A 58 18.67 10.93 12.65
N LYS A 59 18.00 12.10 12.74
CA LYS A 59 17.10 12.37 13.85
C LYS A 59 15.93 11.39 13.85
N LYS A 60 15.69 10.74 14.98
CA LYS A 60 14.52 9.87 15.17
C LYS A 60 13.23 10.67 15.09
N VAL A 61 12.19 10.05 14.57
CA VAL A 61 10.84 10.60 14.56
C VAL A 61 10.09 9.99 15.73
N THR A 62 9.73 10.81 16.71
CA THR A 62 9.13 10.35 17.96
C THR A 62 7.67 10.76 18.15
N MET A 63 7.15 11.67 17.30
CA MET A 63 5.79 12.19 17.42
C MET A 63 4.82 11.37 16.54
N PRO A 64 3.92 10.57 17.12
CA PRO A 64 2.96 9.79 16.36
C PRO A 64 1.88 10.68 15.74
N ARG A 65 1.43 10.32 14.54
CA ARG A 65 0.31 11.00 13.88
C ARG A 65 -1.01 10.57 14.51
N PRO A 66 -1.90 11.52 14.86
CA PRO A 66 -3.23 11.19 15.36
C PRO A 66 -4.04 10.35 14.35
N GLY A 67 -4.77 9.35 14.84
CA GLY A 67 -5.61 8.49 13.99
C GLY A 67 -4.85 7.56 13.06
N HIS A 68 -3.54 7.39 13.25
CA HIS A 68 -2.69 6.50 12.45
C HIS A 68 -2.16 5.32 13.28
N ALA A 69 -1.57 4.32 12.62
CA ALA A 69 -1.01 3.13 13.29
C ALA A 69 0.30 3.39 14.05
N ASP A 70 0.79 4.62 14.08
CA ASP A 70 2.12 4.97 14.57
C ASP A 70 2.33 4.58 16.04
N LEU A 71 1.45 5.06 16.93
CA LEU A 71 1.56 4.77 18.36
C LEU A 71 1.39 3.29 18.65
N ALA A 72 0.37 2.67 18.07
CA ALA A 72 0.11 1.25 18.25
C ALA A 72 1.28 0.37 17.76
N GLY A 73 1.90 0.75 16.64
CA GLY A 73 3.07 0.05 16.11
C GLY A 73 4.31 0.22 16.99
N MET A 74 4.57 1.42 17.49
CA MET A 74 5.67 1.67 18.44
C MET A 74 5.53 0.80 19.68
N MET A 75 4.35 0.81 20.28
CA MET A 75 4.08 0.00 21.50
C MET A 75 4.19 -1.50 21.23
N LYS A 76 3.66 -1.97 20.09
CA LYS A 76 3.65 -3.39 19.74
C LYS A 76 5.04 -3.96 19.51
N TYR A 77 5.93 -3.20 18.91
CA TYR A 77 7.25 -3.65 18.47
C TYR A 77 8.38 -3.06 19.30
N ASP A 78 8.08 -2.30 20.34
CA ASP A 78 9.04 -1.60 21.19
C ASP A 78 10.03 -0.73 20.38
N PHE A 79 9.49 0.04 19.43
CA PHE A 79 10.28 0.94 18.61
C PHE A 79 10.32 2.35 19.22
N ASP A 80 11.50 2.93 19.24
CA ASP A 80 11.75 4.31 19.65
C ASP A 80 11.78 5.30 18.46
N ASP A 81 11.72 4.80 17.23
CA ASP A 81 11.61 5.57 16.00
C ASP A 81 10.37 5.13 15.20
N ILE A 82 9.42 6.07 15.04
CA ILE A 82 8.20 5.83 14.27
C ILE A 82 8.48 5.45 12.82
N ARG A 83 9.66 5.80 12.30
CA ARG A 83 10.06 5.47 10.94
C ARG A 83 9.87 3.98 10.63
N ASN A 84 10.23 3.12 11.58
CA ASN A 84 10.08 1.69 11.45
C ASN A 84 8.62 1.22 11.32
N VAL A 85 7.69 1.98 11.89
CA VAL A 85 6.24 1.73 11.76
C VAL A 85 5.71 2.29 10.44
N LEU A 86 6.20 3.47 10.02
CA LEU A 86 5.75 4.14 8.79
C LEU A 86 5.93 3.28 7.56
N GLU A 87 7.04 2.54 7.49
CA GLU A 87 7.33 1.64 6.35
C GLU A 87 6.31 0.50 6.21
N ARG A 88 5.68 0.10 7.30
CA ARG A 88 4.71 -1.00 7.34
C ARG A 88 3.24 -0.55 7.27
N SER A 89 2.99 0.73 7.39
CA SER A 89 1.62 1.28 7.47
C SER A 89 1.39 2.46 6.53
N SER A 90 2.31 2.69 5.62
CA SER A 90 2.22 3.77 4.65
C SER A 90 1.43 3.37 3.39
N ALA A 91 1.20 4.35 2.52
CA ALA A 91 0.56 4.12 1.22
C ALA A 91 1.32 3.09 0.34
N ARG A 92 2.63 2.94 0.51
CA ARG A 92 3.45 1.94 -0.20
C ARG A 92 3.05 0.51 0.14
N GLU A 93 2.74 0.23 1.40
CA GLU A 93 2.20 -1.07 1.81
C GLU A 93 0.85 -1.35 1.10
N THR A 94 0.00 -0.35 1.01
CA THR A 94 -1.28 -0.47 0.28
C THR A 94 -1.06 -0.72 -1.21
N ALA A 95 -0.08 -0.08 -1.84
CA ALA A 95 0.26 -0.31 -3.25
C ALA A 95 0.63 -1.77 -3.52
N MET A 96 1.45 -2.37 -2.64
CA MET A 96 1.80 -3.80 -2.74
C MET A 96 0.58 -4.71 -2.56
N ARG A 97 -0.30 -4.42 -1.61
CA ARG A 97 -1.55 -5.18 -1.41
C ARG A 97 -2.45 -5.13 -2.63
N VAL A 98 -2.56 -3.97 -3.28
CA VAL A 98 -3.33 -3.82 -4.52
C VAL A 98 -2.72 -4.65 -5.65
N ALA A 99 -1.39 -4.65 -5.78
CA ALA A 99 -0.68 -5.44 -6.78
C ALA A 99 -0.90 -6.96 -6.60
N ILE A 100 -0.77 -7.45 -5.35
CA ILE A 100 -1.05 -8.85 -5.01
C ILE A 100 -2.53 -9.17 -5.28
N GLY A 101 -3.44 -8.31 -4.86
CA GLY A 101 -4.87 -8.46 -5.08
C GLY A 101 -5.25 -8.56 -6.57
N ALA A 102 -4.51 -7.88 -7.46
CA ALA A 102 -4.75 -7.98 -8.90
C ALA A 102 -4.46 -9.39 -9.44
N ILE A 103 -3.40 -10.06 -8.94
CA ILE A 103 -3.09 -11.45 -9.31
C ILE A 103 -4.15 -12.40 -8.73
N CYS A 104 -4.51 -12.23 -7.45
CA CYS A 104 -5.53 -13.06 -6.82
C CYS A 104 -6.89 -12.95 -7.52
N ARG A 105 -7.26 -11.75 -7.98
CA ARG A 105 -8.50 -11.57 -8.75
C ARG A 105 -8.49 -12.35 -10.06
N LYS A 106 -7.37 -12.36 -10.79
CA LYS A 106 -7.28 -13.16 -12.01
C LYS A 106 -7.52 -14.64 -11.75
N LEU A 107 -6.95 -15.19 -10.67
CA LEU A 107 -7.22 -16.58 -10.28
C LEU A 107 -8.70 -16.82 -9.93
N LEU A 108 -9.32 -15.87 -9.24
CA LEU A 108 -10.74 -15.96 -8.89
C LEU A 108 -11.65 -15.87 -10.14
N ASP A 109 -11.29 -15.03 -11.09
CA ASP A 109 -12.00 -14.89 -12.37
C ASP A 109 -12.01 -16.23 -13.15
N GLU A 110 -10.91 -17.01 -13.11
CA GLU A 110 -10.83 -18.33 -13.75
C GLU A 110 -11.80 -19.36 -13.15
N VAL A 111 -12.21 -19.18 -11.89
CA VAL A 111 -13.20 -20.03 -11.22
C VAL A 111 -14.58 -19.37 -11.13
N GLY A 112 -14.80 -18.30 -11.89
CA GLY A 112 -16.09 -17.62 -12.00
C GLY A 112 -16.45 -16.74 -10.80
N ILE A 113 -15.49 -16.36 -9.96
CA ILE A 113 -15.69 -15.49 -8.81
C ILE A 113 -15.25 -14.05 -9.13
N ALA A 114 -16.20 -13.13 -9.23
CA ALA A 114 -15.92 -11.72 -9.41
C ALA A 114 -15.93 -10.98 -8.07
N ILE A 115 -14.87 -10.18 -7.81
CA ILE A 115 -14.78 -9.30 -6.63
C ILE A 115 -14.91 -7.85 -7.06
N GLY A 116 -15.93 -7.17 -6.52
CA GLY A 116 -16.13 -5.73 -6.66
C GLY A 116 -15.97 -4.99 -5.34
N SER A 117 -15.66 -3.72 -5.41
CA SER A 117 -15.66 -2.83 -4.26
C SER A 117 -16.23 -1.47 -4.63
N ARG A 118 -16.90 -0.85 -3.69
CA ARG A 118 -17.39 0.52 -3.84
C ARG A 118 -17.25 1.28 -2.52
N VAL A 119 -17.07 2.57 -2.62
CA VAL A 119 -17.16 3.44 -1.44
C VAL A 119 -18.64 3.59 -1.10
N TYR A 120 -19.03 3.11 0.05
CA TYR A 120 -20.41 3.17 0.53
C TYR A 120 -20.71 4.47 1.26
N GLN A 121 -19.76 4.94 2.06
CA GLN A 121 -19.91 6.11 2.90
C GLN A 121 -18.59 6.84 3.09
N ILE A 122 -18.60 8.15 3.06
CA ILE A 122 -17.48 9.03 3.43
C ILE A 122 -17.97 9.96 4.52
N CYS A 123 -17.49 9.79 5.76
CA CYS A 123 -18.00 10.46 6.96
C CYS A 123 -19.53 10.28 7.10
N LEU A 124 -20.31 11.34 6.99
CA LEU A 124 -21.77 11.32 7.03
C LEU A 124 -22.42 11.25 5.65
N LEU A 125 -21.63 11.28 4.56
CA LEU A 125 -22.14 11.24 3.19
C LEU A 125 -22.17 9.79 2.69
N TYR A 126 -23.34 9.32 2.34
CA TYR A 126 -23.54 8.05 1.66
C TYR A 126 -23.33 8.23 0.15
N THR A 127 -22.62 7.31 -0.48
CA THR A 127 -22.30 7.37 -1.92
C THR A 127 -23.26 6.52 -2.76
N SER A 128 -24.15 5.78 -2.11
CA SER A 128 -25.25 5.05 -2.78
C SER A 128 -26.49 5.10 -1.91
N PRO A 129 -27.69 5.01 -2.52
CA PRO A 129 -28.94 4.91 -1.78
C PRO A 129 -28.88 3.75 -0.79
N SER A 130 -29.34 3.98 0.43
CA SER A 130 -29.56 2.89 1.38
C SER A 130 -30.63 1.94 0.83
N PRO A 131 -30.51 0.62 1.04
CA PRO A 131 -31.62 -0.28 0.74
C PRO A 131 -32.95 0.08 1.43
N ARG A 132 -32.88 0.95 2.46
CA ARG A 132 -34.07 1.51 3.13
C ARG A 132 -34.66 2.71 2.38
N ASP A 133 -33.88 3.40 1.52
CA ASP A 133 -34.34 4.55 0.75
C ASP A 133 -35.09 4.14 -0.54
N GLY A 134 -35.11 2.86 -0.87
CA GLY A 134 -35.86 2.29 -2.00
C GLY A 134 -37.35 2.02 -1.70
N ARG A 135 -37.88 2.56 -0.60
CA ARG A 135 -39.30 2.61 -0.30
C ARG A 135 -39.85 4.02 -0.50
N ILE A 136 -40.02 4.39 -1.73
CA ILE A 136 -40.97 5.40 -2.15
C ILE A 136 -41.82 4.75 -3.25
#